data_bf1d402ee8229fb9d16a6e1fc498af6b
#
_entry.id   bf1d402ee8229fb9d16a6e1fc498af6b
#
_cell.length_a   1.000
_cell.length_b   1.000
_cell.length_c   1.000
_cell.angle_alpha   90.00
_cell.angle_beta   90.00
_cell.angle_gamma   90.00
#
_symmetry.space_group_name_H-M   'P 1'
#
loop_
_entity.id
_entity.type
_entity.pdbx_description
1 polymer ?
#
loop_
_entity_poly.entity_id
_entity_poly.type
_entity_poly.pdbx_seq_one_letter_code
_entity_poly.pdbx_strand_id
1 'polypeptide(L)'
;MKQNNSAAKQYFAFQWHITDECDQRCKHCYIFSENNCKRPDSMSWEQMQETFYNCLDFCRVYDRLPCFYITGGDPILHPEFWKLLGLMKEHEIPFTILGNPFHLNDEVCRRLKEYGCQKYQLSLDGLRETHDWFRKPGSFDITLEKIGCIRRAGI
;
A
#
# COMPACT_ATOMS: atom_id res chain seq x y z
N MET A 1 3.98 -38.16 -26.23
CA MET A 1 3.10 -37.20 -25.50
C MET A 1 4.01 -36.15 -24.87
N LYS A 2 4.06 -34.93 -25.47
CA LYS A 2 4.80 -33.80 -24.87
C LYS A 2 3.91 -33.25 -23.77
N GLN A 3 4.31 -33.41 -22.51
CA GLN A 3 3.70 -32.71 -21.39
C GLN A 3 4.01 -31.21 -21.57
N ASN A 4 2.98 -30.43 -21.96
CA ASN A 4 3.02 -28.98 -21.88
C ASN A 4 2.99 -28.59 -20.39
N ASN A 5 4.15 -28.61 -19.75
CA ASN A 5 4.35 -28.03 -18.44
C ASN A 5 4.58 -26.50 -18.64
N SER A 6 3.52 -25.77 -18.99
CA SER A 6 3.57 -24.32 -18.87
C SER A 6 3.53 -23.99 -17.38
N ALA A 7 4.69 -23.91 -16.74
CA ALA A 7 4.79 -23.39 -15.40
C ALA A 7 4.11 -22.00 -15.36
N ALA A 8 3.14 -21.82 -14.47
CA ALA A 8 2.48 -20.53 -14.29
C ALA A 8 3.55 -19.47 -14.01
N LYS A 9 3.46 -18.31 -14.69
CA LYS A 9 4.39 -17.21 -14.45
C LYS A 9 4.36 -16.81 -12.98
N GLN A 10 5.53 -16.62 -12.41
CA GLN A 10 5.66 -16.20 -11.01
C GLN A 10 5.53 -14.68 -10.90
N TYR A 11 4.91 -14.21 -9.82
CA TYR A 11 4.86 -12.79 -9.49
C TYR A 11 6.23 -12.28 -9.02
N PHE A 12 6.54 -11.03 -9.41
CA PHE A 12 7.61 -10.23 -8.81
C PHE A 12 6.97 -9.09 -8.03
N ALA A 13 7.27 -9.01 -6.75
CA ALA A 13 6.67 -8.03 -5.84
C ALA A 13 7.57 -6.80 -5.73
N PHE A 14 7.01 -5.64 -6.02
CA PHE A 14 7.64 -4.33 -5.81
C PHE A 14 7.02 -3.69 -4.56
N GLN A 15 7.84 -3.43 -3.54
CA GLN A 15 7.43 -2.57 -2.45
C GLN A 15 7.74 -1.13 -2.83
N TRP A 16 6.69 -0.31 -2.92
CA TRP A 16 6.79 1.02 -3.50
C TRP A 16 6.35 2.09 -2.50
N HIS A 17 7.34 2.85 -2.03
CA HIS A 17 7.16 3.98 -1.14
C HIS A 17 6.90 5.24 -1.97
N ILE A 18 5.68 5.76 -1.94
CA ILE A 18 5.26 6.88 -2.80
C ILE A 18 5.28 8.25 -2.09
N THR A 19 5.23 8.25 -0.74
CA THR A 19 5.20 9.49 0.06
C THR A 19 5.70 9.25 1.47
N ASP A 20 6.33 10.27 2.06
CA ASP A 20 6.63 10.30 3.50
C ASP A 20 5.47 10.88 4.33
N GLU A 21 4.43 11.46 3.69
CA GLU A 21 3.30 12.03 4.41
C GLU A 21 2.56 10.96 5.22
N CYS A 22 2.29 11.29 6.50
CA CYS A 22 1.61 10.40 7.42
C CYS A 22 0.95 11.21 8.53
N ASP A 23 -0.22 10.79 8.97
CA ASP A 23 -0.94 11.37 10.12
C ASP A 23 -0.67 10.66 11.45
N GLN A 24 0.19 9.63 11.42
CA GLN A 24 0.76 8.98 12.61
C GLN A 24 2.21 9.41 12.84
N ARG A 25 2.64 9.31 14.09
CA ARG A 25 4.03 9.52 14.52
C ARG A 25 4.45 8.35 15.39
N CYS A 26 4.49 7.16 14.77
CA CYS A 26 4.83 5.93 15.48
C CYS A 26 6.25 6.01 16.02
N LYS A 27 6.44 5.63 17.29
CA LYS A 27 7.73 5.75 17.99
C LYS A 27 8.88 4.96 17.34
N HIS A 28 8.55 3.90 16.64
CA HIS A 28 9.52 3.06 15.92
C HIS A 28 9.58 3.33 14.40
N CYS A 29 8.96 4.43 13.94
CA CYS A 29 8.91 4.75 12.53
C CYS A 29 10.27 5.24 12.03
N TYR A 30 10.82 4.58 11.00
CA TYR A 30 12.10 4.98 10.42
C TYR A 30 12.03 6.31 9.63
N ILE A 31 10.84 6.70 9.16
CA ILE A 31 10.63 7.96 8.41
C ILE A 31 10.74 9.16 9.36
N PHE A 32 10.14 9.06 10.56
CA PHE A 32 10.06 10.12 11.55
C PHE A 32 10.94 9.87 12.76
N SER A 33 12.01 9.10 12.63
CA SER A 33 12.98 8.92 13.71
C SER A 33 13.73 10.22 14.02
N GLU A 34 14.19 10.37 15.25
CA GLU A 34 14.96 11.55 15.69
C GLU A 34 16.22 11.79 14.83
N ASN A 35 16.75 10.73 14.20
CA ASN A 35 17.89 10.79 13.29
C ASN A 35 17.51 11.17 11.86
N ASN A 36 16.22 11.22 11.52
CA ASN A 36 15.75 11.56 10.19
C ASN A 36 15.14 12.99 10.18
N CYS A 37 16.01 13.99 10.09
CA CYS A 37 15.63 15.39 10.03
C CYS A 37 15.19 15.86 8.64
N LYS A 38 14.95 14.96 7.70
CA LYS A 38 14.49 15.31 6.36
C LYS A 38 13.05 15.82 6.41
N ARG A 39 12.74 16.77 5.51
CA ARG A 39 11.35 17.12 5.26
C ARG A 39 10.66 15.94 4.61
N PRO A 40 9.39 15.65 4.97
CA PRO A 40 8.61 14.67 4.24
C PRO A 40 8.66 14.96 2.75
N ASP A 41 8.88 13.94 1.95
CA ASP A 41 8.96 14.02 0.50
C ASP A 41 7.91 13.10 -0.13
N SER A 42 7.54 13.40 -1.36
CA SER A 42 6.56 12.62 -2.12
C SER A 42 6.99 12.56 -3.58
N MET A 43 6.80 11.43 -4.21
CA MET A 43 7.07 11.27 -5.63
C MET A 43 6.15 12.17 -6.46
N SER A 44 6.68 12.80 -7.52
CA SER A 44 5.82 13.46 -8.50
C SER A 44 5.04 12.42 -9.32
N TRP A 45 3.98 12.87 -10.01
CA TRP A 45 3.23 12.00 -10.90
C TRP A 45 4.11 11.40 -12.00
N GLU A 46 5.00 12.21 -12.58
CA GLU A 46 5.93 11.78 -13.63
C GLU A 46 6.88 10.70 -13.13
N GLN A 47 7.43 10.87 -11.91
CA GLN A 47 8.27 9.86 -11.28
C GLN A 47 7.50 8.56 -11.01
N MET A 48 6.25 8.66 -10.59
CA MET A 48 5.40 7.47 -10.38
C MET A 48 5.11 6.74 -11.70
N GLN A 49 4.79 7.47 -12.77
CA GLN A 49 4.58 6.86 -14.09
C GLN A 49 5.85 6.18 -14.60
N GLU A 50 6.99 6.85 -14.54
CA GLU A 50 8.27 6.27 -14.96
C GLU A 50 8.60 5.00 -14.18
N THR A 51 8.47 5.05 -12.85
CA THR A 51 8.70 3.88 -11.98
C THR A 51 7.76 2.74 -12.34
N PHE A 52 6.47 3.02 -12.55
CA PHE A 52 5.48 2.02 -12.93
C PHE A 52 5.88 1.29 -14.22
N TYR A 53 6.16 2.03 -15.29
CA TYR A 53 6.52 1.43 -16.57
C TYR A 53 7.87 0.70 -16.52
N ASN A 54 8.86 1.22 -15.78
CA ASN A 54 10.14 0.52 -15.56
C ASN A 54 9.93 -0.82 -14.84
N CYS A 55 9.01 -0.90 -13.88
CA CYS A 55 8.65 -2.18 -13.22
C CYS A 55 7.98 -3.16 -14.19
N LEU A 56 7.11 -2.68 -15.08
CA LEU A 56 6.50 -3.54 -16.11
C LEU A 56 7.54 -4.06 -17.11
N ASP A 57 8.45 -3.19 -17.54
CA ASP A 57 9.54 -3.58 -18.45
C ASP A 57 10.48 -4.58 -17.81
N PHE A 58 10.84 -4.40 -16.54
CA PHE A 58 11.58 -5.38 -15.77
C PHE A 58 10.86 -6.74 -15.77
N CYS A 59 9.58 -6.76 -15.44
CA CYS A 59 8.81 -8.00 -15.42
C CYS A 59 8.72 -8.67 -16.79
N ARG A 60 8.63 -7.89 -17.87
CA ARG A 60 8.64 -8.40 -19.24
C ARG A 60 9.97 -9.07 -19.57
N VAL A 61 11.10 -8.43 -19.23
CA VAL A 61 12.46 -8.96 -19.49
C VAL A 61 12.71 -10.27 -18.74
N TYR A 62 12.27 -10.36 -17.49
CA TYR A 62 12.51 -11.53 -16.63
C TYR A 62 11.36 -12.55 -16.62
N ASP A 63 10.41 -12.42 -17.50
CA ASP A 63 9.22 -13.30 -17.62
C ASP A 63 8.49 -13.47 -16.27
N ARG A 64 8.15 -12.32 -15.63
CA ARG A 64 7.42 -12.24 -14.36
C ARG A 64 6.10 -11.50 -14.54
N LEU A 65 5.19 -11.69 -13.57
CA LEU A 65 4.00 -10.87 -13.43
C LEU A 65 4.25 -9.80 -12.35
N PRO A 66 3.96 -8.53 -12.61
CA PRO A 66 4.13 -7.49 -11.58
C PRO A 66 3.07 -7.59 -10.49
N CYS A 67 3.47 -7.30 -9.25
CA CYS A 67 2.59 -7.11 -8.11
C CYS A 67 3.14 -5.97 -7.25
N PHE A 68 2.30 -5.00 -6.89
CA PHE A 68 2.76 -3.85 -6.13
C PHE A 68 2.26 -3.86 -4.69
N TYR A 69 3.15 -3.54 -3.77
CA TYR A 69 2.89 -3.25 -2.37
C TYR A 69 3.11 -1.75 -2.15
N ILE A 70 2.02 -0.96 -2.25
CA ILE A 70 2.09 0.49 -2.16
C ILE A 70 2.12 0.90 -0.71
N THR A 71 3.12 1.65 -0.34
CA THR A 71 3.41 2.10 1.02
C THR A 71 3.96 3.52 1.03
N GLY A 72 4.41 3.94 2.20
CA GLY A 72 5.00 5.25 2.43
C GLY A 72 4.89 5.58 3.91
N GLY A 73 4.60 6.82 4.22
CA GLY A 73 3.97 7.18 5.48
C GLY A 73 2.57 6.58 5.52
N ASP A 74 1.60 7.28 4.95
CA ASP A 74 0.30 6.70 4.58
C ASP A 74 0.01 7.01 3.11
N PRO A 75 0.04 6.03 2.21
CA PRO A 75 -0.04 6.28 0.78
C PRO A 75 -1.34 6.96 0.34
N ILE A 76 -2.44 6.80 1.07
CA ILE A 76 -3.73 7.44 0.76
C ILE A 76 -3.68 8.97 0.88
N LEU A 77 -2.70 9.51 1.60
CA LEU A 77 -2.48 10.95 1.73
C LEU A 77 -1.80 11.56 0.51
N HIS A 78 -1.22 10.75 -0.37
CA HIS A 78 -0.59 11.26 -1.58
C HIS A 78 -1.64 11.87 -2.52
N PRO A 79 -1.47 13.12 -3.02
CA PRO A 79 -2.47 13.77 -3.88
C PRO A 79 -2.87 12.94 -5.11
N GLU A 80 -1.90 12.25 -5.71
CA GLU A 80 -2.10 11.43 -6.92
C GLU A 80 -2.38 9.95 -6.61
N PHE A 81 -2.67 9.59 -5.34
CA PHE A 81 -2.91 8.21 -4.94
C PHE A 81 -3.97 7.50 -5.81
N TRP A 82 -5.15 8.10 -5.94
CA TRP A 82 -6.24 7.51 -6.72
C TRP A 82 -5.95 7.45 -8.21
N LYS A 83 -5.14 8.38 -8.71
CA LYS A 83 -4.68 8.38 -10.10
C LYS A 83 -3.70 7.23 -10.37
N LEU A 84 -2.79 6.96 -9.42
CA LEU A 84 -1.91 5.79 -9.47
C LEU A 84 -2.69 4.48 -9.46
N LEU A 85 -3.71 4.35 -8.59
CA LEU A 85 -4.56 3.16 -8.59
C LEU A 85 -5.37 3.02 -9.89
N GLY A 86 -5.76 4.14 -10.51
CA GLY A 86 -6.37 4.17 -11.84
C GLY A 86 -5.46 3.59 -12.91
N LEU A 87 -4.20 3.98 -12.92
CA LEU A 87 -3.18 3.45 -13.83
C LEU A 87 -2.99 1.94 -13.63
N MET A 88 -2.94 1.46 -12.37
CA MET A 88 -2.85 0.03 -12.10
C MET A 88 -4.08 -0.75 -12.57
N LYS A 89 -5.27 -0.19 -12.38
CA LYS A 89 -6.52 -0.78 -12.86
C LYS A 89 -6.56 -0.88 -14.39
N GLU A 90 -6.15 0.17 -15.09
CA GLU A 90 -6.09 0.22 -16.56
C GLU A 90 -5.19 -0.88 -17.13
N HIS A 91 -4.10 -1.18 -16.43
CA HIS A 91 -3.15 -2.24 -16.80
C HIS A 91 -3.46 -3.61 -16.17
N GLU A 92 -4.59 -3.74 -15.45
CA GLU A 92 -5.00 -4.97 -14.75
C GLU A 92 -3.94 -5.50 -13.77
N ILE A 93 -3.17 -4.61 -13.14
CA ILE A 93 -2.09 -4.94 -12.22
C ILE A 93 -2.63 -5.06 -10.79
N PRO A 94 -2.46 -6.22 -10.13
CA PRO A 94 -2.87 -6.39 -8.74
C PRO A 94 -1.96 -5.62 -7.79
N PHE A 95 -2.55 -5.04 -6.73
CA PHE A 95 -1.80 -4.34 -5.72
C PHE A 95 -2.32 -4.59 -4.30
N THR A 96 -1.45 -4.35 -3.34
CA THR A 96 -1.71 -4.37 -1.90
C THR A 96 -1.36 -2.99 -1.34
N ILE A 97 -2.15 -2.48 -0.42
CA ILE A 97 -1.85 -1.24 0.30
C ILE A 97 -1.29 -1.58 1.69
N LEU A 98 -0.22 -0.90 2.09
CA LEU A 98 0.30 -0.88 3.46
C LEU A 98 0.11 0.55 3.99
N GLY A 99 -0.89 0.75 4.83
CA GLY A 99 -1.28 2.10 5.26
C GLY A 99 -1.91 2.12 6.65
N ASN A 100 -2.42 3.28 7.02
CA ASN A 100 -3.04 3.56 8.30
C ASN A 100 -4.56 3.31 8.30
N PRO A 101 -5.20 3.18 9.46
CA PRO A 101 -6.65 2.98 9.54
C PRO A 101 -7.46 4.27 9.37
N PHE A 102 -6.86 5.46 9.58
CA PHE A 102 -7.62 6.70 9.84
C PHE A 102 -8.46 7.20 8.67
N HIS A 103 -8.01 6.98 7.44
CA HIS A 103 -8.69 7.40 6.22
C HIS A 103 -9.61 6.32 5.63
N LEU A 104 -9.75 5.18 6.31
CA LEU A 104 -10.63 4.11 5.87
C LEU A 104 -12.07 4.31 6.37
N ASN A 105 -13.01 4.09 5.48
CA ASN A 105 -14.43 3.94 5.74
C ASN A 105 -15.02 3.00 4.68
N ASP A 106 -16.30 2.67 4.78
CA ASP A 106 -16.93 1.73 3.85
C ASP A 106 -16.88 2.21 2.40
N GLU A 107 -16.99 3.52 2.13
CA GLU A 107 -16.91 4.10 0.79
C GLU A 107 -15.49 3.96 0.23
N VAL A 108 -14.47 4.36 1.00
CA VAL A 108 -13.06 4.25 0.61
C VAL A 108 -12.68 2.79 0.36
N CYS A 109 -13.08 1.88 1.25
CA CYS A 109 -12.79 0.45 1.09
C CYS A 109 -13.47 -0.12 -0.17
N ARG A 110 -14.74 0.23 -0.44
CA ARG A 110 -15.44 -0.15 -1.66
C ARG A 110 -14.71 0.38 -2.90
N ARG A 111 -14.31 1.65 -2.90
CA ARG A 111 -13.55 2.26 -3.99
C ARG A 111 -12.19 1.58 -4.19
N LEU A 112 -11.46 1.27 -3.13
CA LEU A 112 -10.21 0.48 -3.23
C LEU A 112 -10.45 -0.86 -3.93
N LYS A 113 -11.52 -1.56 -3.56
CA LYS A 113 -11.90 -2.83 -4.21
C LYS A 113 -12.21 -2.65 -5.69
N GLU A 114 -12.94 -1.63 -6.07
CA GLU A 114 -13.27 -1.29 -7.46
C GLU A 114 -12.03 -0.98 -8.31
N TYR A 115 -10.96 -0.46 -7.69
CA TYR A 115 -9.67 -0.22 -8.34
C TYR A 115 -8.78 -1.47 -8.42
N GLY A 116 -9.18 -2.58 -7.79
CA GLY A 116 -8.45 -3.85 -7.86
C GLY A 116 -7.56 -4.15 -6.67
N CYS A 117 -7.74 -3.43 -5.54
CA CYS A 117 -7.01 -3.73 -4.30
C CYS A 117 -7.27 -5.16 -3.84
N GLN A 118 -6.20 -5.95 -3.70
CA GLN A 118 -6.28 -7.33 -3.27
C GLN A 118 -6.23 -7.48 -1.75
N LYS A 119 -5.45 -6.62 -1.09
CA LYS A 119 -5.25 -6.65 0.37
C LYS A 119 -4.98 -5.24 0.88
N TYR A 120 -5.40 -4.97 2.10
CA TYR A 120 -5.00 -3.80 2.87
C TYR A 120 -4.31 -4.26 4.15
N GLN A 121 -3.04 -3.96 4.31
CA GLN A 121 -2.26 -4.33 5.48
C GLN A 121 -2.31 -3.21 6.51
N LEU A 122 -2.84 -3.53 7.67
CA LEU A 122 -2.78 -2.72 8.89
C LEU A 122 -1.78 -3.33 9.86
N SER A 123 -1.17 -2.51 10.69
CA SER A 123 -0.24 -2.96 11.71
C SER A 123 -0.92 -3.00 13.08
N LEU A 124 -0.59 -4.02 13.86
CA LEU A 124 -1.06 -4.19 15.23
C LEU A 124 0.12 -4.61 16.13
N ASP A 125 0.48 -3.78 17.11
CA ASP A 125 1.69 -3.93 17.92
C ASP A 125 1.40 -4.47 19.33
N GLY A 126 0.46 -5.39 19.44
CA GLY A 126 0.07 -5.98 20.71
C GLY A 126 -1.33 -5.56 21.16
N LEU A 127 -1.59 -5.62 22.46
CA LEU A 127 -2.87 -5.19 23.04
C LEU A 127 -2.98 -3.66 23.07
N ARG A 128 -4.17 -3.15 23.39
CA ARG A 128 -4.54 -1.73 23.35
C ARG A 128 -3.46 -0.79 23.88
N GLU A 129 -3.03 -1.00 25.11
CA GLU A 129 -2.07 -0.09 25.76
C GLU A 129 -0.73 -0.04 25.01
N THR A 130 -0.21 -1.20 24.62
CA THR A 130 1.04 -1.31 23.88
C THR A 130 0.93 -0.68 22.49
N HIS A 131 -0.15 -1.01 21.77
CA HIS A 131 -0.39 -0.48 20.42
C HIS A 131 -0.51 1.06 20.44
N ASP A 132 -1.34 1.60 21.34
CA ASP A 132 -1.57 3.04 21.44
C ASP A 132 -0.32 3.79 21.90
N TRP A 133 0.52 3.15 22.76
CA TRP A 133 1.79 3.73 23.17
C TRP A 133 2.79 3.82 22.00
N PHE A 134 2.84 2.80 21.12
CA PHE A 134 3.75 2.82 19.97
C PHE A 134 3.26 3.75 18.85
N ARG A 135 1.95 3.85 18.65
CA ARG A 135 1.38 4.52 17.48
C ARG A 135 0.73 5.85 17.80
N LYS A 136 -0.49 5.81 18.30
CA LYS A 136 -1.29 6.99 18.62
C LYS A 136 -2.39 6.59 19.58
N PRO A 137 -2.69 7.37 20.64
CA PRO A 137 -3.78 7.08 21.56
C PRO A 137 -5.11 6.85 20.82
N GLY A 138 -5.81 5.77 21.14
CA GLY A 138 -7.07 5.36 20.53
C GLY A 138 -6.95 4.65 19.16
N SER A 139 -5.73 4.49 18.63
CA SER A 139 -5.52 3.86 17.32
C SER A 139 -5.85 2.37 17.31
N PHE A 140 -5.76 1.69 18.45
CA PHE A 140 -6.13 0.27 18.55
C PHE A 140 -7.60 0.03 18.16
N ASP A 141 -8.53 0.77 18.78
CA ASP A 141 -9.97 0.62 18.51
C ASP A 141 -10.32 1.02 17.09
N ILE A 142 -9.73 2.10 16.60
CA ILE A 142 -9.89 2.53 15.21
C ILE A 142 -9.41 1.43 14.26
N THR A 143 -8.26 0.83 14.53
CA THR A 143 -7.74 -0.27 13.68
C THR A 143 -8.71 -1.44 13.64
N LEU A 144 -9.25 -1.87 14.78
CA LEU A 144 -10.24 -2.96 14.83
C LEU A 144 -11.54 -2.62 14.08
N GLU A 145 -12.04 -1.39 14.24
CA GLU A 145 -13.20 -0.90 13.48
C GLU A 145 -12.96 -0.96 11.98
N LYS A 146 -11.80 -0.48 11.52
CA LYS A 146 -11.48 -0.39 10.08
C LYS A 146 -11.20 -1.75 9.43
N ILE A 147 -10.75 -2.74 10.19
CA ILE A 147 -10.73 -4.15 9.74
C ILE A 147 -12.14 -4.59 9.32
N GLY A 148 -13.17 -4.13 10.05
CA GLY A 148 -14.57 -4.38 9.68
C GLY A 148 -14.95 -3.78 8.32
N CYS A 149 -14.54 -2.54 8.02
CA CYS A 149 -14.77 -1.88 6.72
C CYS A 149 -14.09 -2.64 5.58
N ILE A 150 -12.81 -3.01 5.77
CA ILE A 150 -12.01 -3.77 4.79
C ILE A 150 -12.69 -5.10 4.47
N ARG A 151 -13.11 -5.86 5.49
CA ARG A 151 -13.81 -7.14 5.32
C ARG A 151 -15.15 -7.01 4.62
N ARG A 152 -15.95 -5.99 4.93
CA ARG A 152 -17.23 -5.74 4.23
C ARG A 152 -17.03 -5.42 2.75
N ALA A 153 -15.94 -4.78 2.39
CA ALA A 153 -15.59 -4.51 0.99
C ALA A 153 -15.04 -5.72 0.23
N GLY A 154 -14.73 -6.84 0.92
CA GLY A 154 -14.16 -8.04 0.31
C GLY A 154 -12.66 -7.91 -0.04
N ILE A 155 -11.94 -7.11 0.75
CA ILE A 155 -10.48 -6.95 0.68
C ILE A 155 -9.82 -7.79 1.76
#